data_591a9c2b904c18cd16d4a10302392072
#
_entry.id   591a9c2b904c18cd16d4a10302392072
#
_cell.length_a   1.000
_cell.length_b   1.000
_cell.length_c   1.000
_cell.angle_alpha   90.00
_cell.angle_beta   90.00
_cell.angle_gamma   90.00
#
_symmetry.space_group_name_H-M   'P 1'
#
loop_
_entity.id
_entity.type
_entity.pdbx_description
1 polymer ?
#
loop_
_entity_poly.entity_id
_entity_poly.type
_entity_poly.pdbx_seq_one_letter_code
_entity_poly.pdbx_strand_id
1 'polypeptide(L)'
;MKTKLASILVLLLTCALFASFSVIKNDTQKPFVVVLDAGHGGKDSGNIGNGFVEKDIVLDVTLQIGKILEKVPGIKVVYTRKTDVLIDLYRRGPIANEVDADIFVSIHCDAFTNQAYGVGTFVMGVDKSGKNLNTAKKENEVIFLEDNYEERYAGFDPNRPESLIGLTLMQEEYLDQSINLAGLIQSNIVNNLKRKDRSVRSAPFWVLHSSYMPSVLVELGFLTNKKEGPYVNSKKGRRELATQVANGILMYKKNIALGTSNAQNPVITQDEVDAAIKISQEKIYDDVTFKVQLAAGSKKIATKAYNFKGLKNVAREKFGTLYKYFYGSTS
;
A
#
# COMPACT_ATOMS: atom_id res chain seq x y z
N MET A 1 -61.36 38.22 8.38
CA MET A 1 -61.15 36.76 8.36
C MET A 1 -60.26 36.29 7.21
N LYS A 2 -60.42 36.72 5.96
CA LYS A 2 -59.67 36.29 4.78
C LYS A 2 -58.13 36.59 4.90
N THR A 3 -57.74 37.72 5.45
CA THR A 3 -56.30 38.09 5.60
C THR A 3 -55.55 37.25 6.65
N LYS A 4 -56.21 36.84 7.75
CA LYS A 4 -55.61 35.95 8.76
C LYS A 4 -55.42 34.54 8.22
N LEU A 5 -56.32 34.07 7.37
CA LEU A 5 -56.24 32.73 6.76
C LEU A 5 -55.08 32.67 5.74
N ALA A 6 -54.89 33.73 4.98
CA ALA A 6 -53.80 33.84 4.00
C ALA A 6 -52.43 33.86 4.71
N SER A 7 -52.30 34.56 5.85
CA SER A 7 -51.08 34.62 6.65
C SER A 7 -50.73 33.26 7.28
N ILE A 8 -51.72 32.52 7.74
CA ILE A 8 -51.51 31.17 8.26
C ILE A 8 -51.08 30.18 7.17
N LEU A 9 -51.66 30.32 5.96
CA LEU A 9 -51.32 29.47 4.81
C LEU A 9 -49.87 29.71 4.36
N VAL A 10 -49.42 30.98 4.31
CA VAL A 10 -48.03 31.33 3.99
C VAL A 10 -47.05 30.83 5.04
N LEU A 11 -47.41 30.91 6.33
CA LEU A 11 -46.57 30.38 7.42
C LEU A 11 -46.43 28.86 7.35
N LEU A 12 -47.51 28.15 7.04
CA LEU A 12 -47.49 26.70 6.85
C LEU A 12 -46.70 26.28 5.61
N LEU A 13 -46.76 27.03 4.52
CA LEU A 13 -46.00 26.78 3.31
C LEU A 13 -44.48 27.02 3.55
N THR A 14 -44.11 28.06 4.30
CA THR A 14 -42.72 28.30 4.67
C THR A 14 -42.19 27.24 5.61
N CYS A 15 -42.95 26.78 6.59
CA CYS A 15 -42.56 25.67 7.47
C CYS A 15 -42.41 24.36 6.69
N ALA A 16 -43.26 24.07 5.70
CA ALA A 16 -43.13 22.90 4.83
C ALA A 16 -41.88 22.95 3.93
N LEU A 17 -41.50 24.12 3.45
CA LEU A 17 -40.25 24.33 2.69
C LEU A 17 -38.99 24.12 3.53
N PHE A 18 -39.00 24.53 4.81
CA PHE A 18 -37.88 24.25 5.72
C PHE A 18 -37.80 22.80 6.18
N ALA A 19 -38.94 22.08 6.30
CA ALA A 19 -38.97 20.68 6.63
C ALA A 19 -38.42 19.77 5.51
N SER A 20 -38.42 20.24 4.26
CA SER A 20 -37.90 19.48 3.11
C SER A 20 -36.35 19.45 3.02
N PHE A 21 -35.66 20.27 3.79
CA PHE A 21 -34.18 20.33 3.76
C PHE A 21 -33.49 19.38 4.74
N SER A 22 -34.21 18.54 5.47
CA SER A 22 -33.63 17.65 6.48
C SER A 22 -33.69 16.17 6.11
N VAL A 23 -33.78 15.83 4.82
CA VAL A 23 -33.38 14.49 4.40
C VAL A 23 -31.87 14.50 4.22
N ILE A 24 -31.15 14.45 5.35
CA ILE A 24 -29.79 13.92 5.36
C ILE A 24 -29.95 12.47 4.87
N LYS A 25 -29.72 12.29 3.58
CA LYS A 25 -29.47 10.98 3.01
C LYS A 25 -28.31 10.42 3.81
N ASN A 26 -28.61 9.53 4.75
CA ASN A 26 -27.59 8.64 5.29
C ASN A 26 -27.17 7.80 4.08
N ASP A 27 -26.30 8.38 3.26
CA ASP A 27 -25.51 7.66 2.30
C ASP A 27 -24.64 6.77 3.18
N THR A 28 -25.00 5.51 3.30
CA THR A 28 -24.20 4.49 3.97
C THR A 28 -22.99 4.24 3.08
N GLN A 29 -22.08 5.24 3.03
CA GLN A 29 -20.82 5.06 2.34
C GLN A 29 -20.15 3.84 2.97
N LYS A 30 -19.75 2.90 2.12
CA LYS A 30 -18.96 1.74 2.51
C LYS A 30 -17.81 2.26 3.40
N PRO A 31 -17.59 1.71 4.59
CA PRO A 31 -16.52 2.18 5.45
C PRO A 31 -15.16 1.98 4.76
N PHE A 32 -14.26 2.92 4.96
CA PHE A 32 -12.87 2.78 4.54
C PHE A 32 -12.19 1.72 5.42
N VAL A 33 -11.83 0.59 4.80
CA VAL A 33 -11.30 -0.58 5.49
C VAL A 33 -9.77 -0.53 5.52
N VAL A 34 -9.20 -0.48 6.72
CA VAL A 34 -7.77 -0.49 6.97
C VAL A 34 -7.37 -1.81 7.58
N VAL A 35 -6.51 -2.57 6.91
CA VAL A 35 -5.88 -3.74 7.53
C VAL A 35 -4.53 -3.35 8.10
N LEU A 36 -4.38 -3.59 9.40
CA LEU A 36 -3.14 -3.39 10.13
C LEU A 36 -2.50 -4.75 10.41
N ASP A 37 -1.28 -4.90 9.93
CA ASP A 37 -0.47 -6.09 10.15
C ASP A 37 0.63 -5.80 11.18
N ALA A 38 0.60 -6.52 12.30
CA ALA A 38 1.70 -6.53 13.23
C ALA A 38 2.69 -7.62 12.80
N GLY A 39 3.86 -7.24 12.32
CA GLY A 39 4.89 -8.19 11.89
C GLY A 39 5.21 -9.23 12.95
N HIS A 40 5.71 -10.38 12.53
CA HIS A 40 6.16 -11.46 13.42
C HIS A 40 5.06 -12.01 14.37
N GLY A 41 5.43 -12.62 15.49
CA GLY A 41 4.51 -13.14 16.51
C GLY A 41 4.70 -14.62 16.84
N GLY A 42 4.27 -15.04 18.03
CA GLY A 42 4.43 -16.41 18.52
C GLY A 42 5.89 -16.85 18.56
N LYS A 43 6.24 -17.91 17.82
CA LYS A 43 7.61 -18.43 17.72
C LYS A 43 8.57 -17.53 16.92
N ASP A 44 8.05 -16.62 16.11
CA ASP A 44 8.84 -15.63 15.38
C ASP A 44 8.99 -14.35 16.23
N SER A 45 10.16 -14.12 16.76
CA SER A 45 10.47 -12.94 17.57
C SER A 45 10.66 -11.69 16.74
N GLY A 46 10.90 -11.81 15.44
CA GLY A 46 11.47 -10.73 14.64
C GLY A 46 12.88 -10.36 15.13
N ASN A 47 13.24 -9.12 14.91
CA ASN A 47 14.52 -8.57 15.32
C ASN A 47 14.65 -8.48 16.85
N ILE A 48 15.86 -8.74 17.35
CA ILE A 48 16.22 -8.57 18.77
C ILE A 48 17.38 -7.56 18.85
N GLY A 49 17.22 -6.55 19.70
CA GLY A 49 18.26 -5.56 19.91
C GLY A 49 18.13 -4.84 21.24
N ASN A 50 19.26 -4.61 21.95
CA ASN A 50 19.28 -3.97 23.27
C ASN A 50 18.38 -4.63 24.32
N GLY A 51 18.11 -5.94 24.21
CA GLY A 51 17.18 -6.68 25.06
C GLY A 51 15.69 -6.49 24.70
N PHE A 52 15.37 -5.81 23.62
CA PHE A 52 14.01 -5.60 23.12
C PHE A 52 13.70 -6.59 22.01
N VAL A 53 12.44 -6.99 21.89
CA VAL A 53 11.93 -7.96 20.92
C VAL A 53 10.94 -7.24 20.01
N GLU A 54 11.12 -7.37 18.71
CA GLU A 54 10.32 -6.66 17.71
C GLU A 54 8.84 -6.99 17.80
N LYS A 55 8.46 -8.27 17.86
CA LYS A 55 7.05 -8.71 17.87
C LYS A 55 6.19 -8.05 18.94
N ASP A 56 6.80 -7.70 20.11
CA ASP A 56 6.10 -7.06 21.22
C ASP A 56 5.86 -5.58 20.96
N ILE A 57 6.83 -4.93 20.33
CA ILE A 57 6.78 -3.50 20.00
C ILE A 57 5.77 -3.26 18.88
N VAL A 58 5.88 -4.03 17.80
CA VAL A 58 5.02 -3.85 16.63
C VAL A 58 3.56 -4.20 16.94
N LEU A 59 3.32 -5.20 17.80
CA LEU A 59 1.96 -5.51 18.25
C LEU A 59 1.34 -4.33 19.02
N ASP A 60 2.06 -3.78 19.99
CA ASP A 60 1.57 -2.66 20.79
C ASP A 60 1.33 -1.42 19.92
N VAL A 61 2.27 -1.08 19.02
CA VAL A 61 2.12 0.06 18.09
C VAL A 61 0.92 -0.15 17.16
N THR A 62 0.78 -1.33 16.58
CA THR A 62 -0.33 -1.67 15.68
C THR A 62 -1.69 -1.53 16.38
N LEU A 63 -1.80 -2.04 17.61
CA LEU A 63 -3.03 -1.87 18.41
C LEU A 63 -3.33 -0.42 18.77
N GLN A 64 -2.28 0.39 19.01
CA GLN A 64 -2.46 1.83 19.26
C GLN A 64 -2.89 2.58 18.00
N ILE A 65 -2.34 2.26 16.82
CA ILE A 65 -2.79 2.79 15.52
C ILE A 65 -4.27 2.50 15.34
N GLY A 66 -4.67 1.24 15.52
CA GLY A 66 -6.05 0.84 15.36
C GLY A 66 -7.00 1.57 16.31
N LYS A 67 -6.65 1.69 17.60
CA LYS A 67 -7.44 2.46 18.57
C LYS A 67 -7.63 3.93 18.19
N ILE A 68 -6.67 4.53 17.48
CA ILE A 68 -6.82 5.90 16.96
C ILE A 68 -7.79 5.93 15.79
N LEU A 69 -7.62 5.01 14.82
CA LEU A 69 -8.43 4.96 13.61
C LEU A 69 -9.89 4.56 13.89
N GLU A 70 -10.13 3.62 14.81
CA GLU A 70 -11.47 3.15 15.21
C GLU A 70 -12.36 4.27 15.80
N LYS A 71 -11.76 5.38 16.28
CA LYS A 71 -12.50 6.56 16.77
C LYS A 71 -12.98 7.47 15.62
N VAL A 72 -12.53 7.25 14.41
CA VAL A 72 -12.87 8.09 13.25
C VAL A 72 -14.07 7.50 12.52
N PRO A 73 -15.18 8.23 12.40
CA PRO A 73 -16.35 7.73 11.67
C PRO A 73 -16.02 7.32 10.25
N GLY A 74 -16.63 6.20 9.81
CA GLY A 74 -16.45 5.69 8.46
C GLY A 74 -15.09 4.99 8.23
N ILE A 75 -14.38 4.60 9.29
CA ILE A 75 -13.22 3.71 9.21
C ILE A 75 -13.55 2.38 9.90
N LYS A 76 -13.21 1.28 9.23
CA LYS A 76 -13.21 -0.07 9.79
C LYS A 76 -11.78 -0.57 9.86
N VAL A 77 -11.33 -1.01 11.04
CA VAL A 77 -10.01 -1.58 11.24
C VAL A 77 -10.10 -3.09 11.36
N VAL A 78 -9.24 -3.79 10.63
CA VAL A 78 -9.04 -5.24 10.72
C VAL A 78 -7.57 -5.47 11.04
N TYR A 79 -7.27 -6.48 11.85
CA TYR A 79 -5.91 -6.80 12.27
C TYR A 79 -5.56 -8.20 11.81
N THR A 80 -4.34 -8.42 11.38
CA THR A 80 -3.84 -9.77 11.13
C THR A 80 -3.70 -10.55 12.44
N ARG A 81 -3.24 -9.89 13.51
CA ARG A 81 -3.21 -10.42 14.88
C ARG A 81 -3.47 -9.33 15.92
N LYS A 82 -4.03 -9.73 17.06
CA LYS A 82 -4.27 -8.85 18.23
C LYS A 82 -3.56 -9.37 19.50
N THR A 83 -2.92 -10.51 19.41
CA THR A 83 -2.19 -11.18 20.49
C THR A 83 -0.86 -11.69 19.98
N ASP A 84 -0.02 -12.22 20.87
CA ASP A 84 1.26 -12.81 20.49
C ASP A 84 1.06 -14.22 19.91
N VAL A 85 0.60 -14.28 18.66
CA VAL A 85 0.45 -15.51 17.87
C VAL A 85 1.17 -15.35 16.54
N LEU A 86 1.70 -16.44 15.99
CA LEU A 86 2.23 -16.46 14.64
C LEU A 86 1.07 -16.50 13.65
N ILE A 87 1.09 -15.57 12.72
CA ILE A 87 0.28 -15.63 11.50
C ILE A 87 1.26 -15.87 10.36
N ASP A 88 1.08 -16.97 9.65
CA ASP A 88 1.93 -17.34 8.53
C ASP A 88 1.96 -16.20 7.49
N LEU A 89 3.13 -15.97 6.92
CA LEU A 89 3.37 -14.81 6.06
C LEU A 89 2.45 -14.82 4.83
N TYR A 90 2.21 -16.03 4.26
CA TYR A 90 1.30 -16.19 3.12
C TYR A 90 -0.16 -15.86 3.44
N ARG A 91 -0.57 -15.84 4.73
CA ARG A 91 -1.96 -15.55 5.14
C ARG A 91 -2.25 -14.06 5.34
N ARG A 92 -1.23 -13.25 5.57
CA ARG A 92 -1.42 -11.84 5.97
C ARG A 92 -2.09 -11.01 4.86
N GLY A 93 -1.60 -11.11 3.62
CA GLY A 93 -2.23 -10.46 2.45
C GLY A 93 -3.66 -10.95 2.19
N PRO A 94 -3.93 -12.26 2.09
CA PRO A 94 -5.29 -12.80 1.98
C PRO A 94 -6.28 -12.32 3.04
N ILE A 95 -5.88 -12.13 4.30
CA ILE A 95 -6.76 -11.53 5.33
C ILE A 95 -7.28 -10.16 4.88
N ALA A 96 -6.43 -9.36 4.23
CA ALA A 96 -6.84 -8.05 3.70
C ALA A 96 -7.76 -8.19 2.48
N ASN A 97 -7.49 -9.15 1.60
CA ASN A 97 -8.31 -9.41 0.42
C ASN A 97 -9.70 -9.91 0.79
N GLU A 98 -9.80 -10.80 1.80
CA GLU A 98 -11.09 -11.37 2.28
C GLU A 98 -12.06 -10.30 2.82
N VAL A 99 -11.56 -9.19 3.30
CA VAL A 99 -12.38 -8.07 3.81
C VAL A 99 -12.52 -6.92 2.82
N ASP A 100 -12.00 -7.08 1.61
CA ASP A 100 -12.00 -6.05 0.56
C ASP A 100 -11.43 -4.72 1.10
N ALA A 101 -10.21 -4.79 1.63
CA ALA A 101 -9.55 -3.66 2.29
C ALA A 101 -9.15 -2.57 1.30
N ASP A 102 -9.26 -1.32 1.73
CA ASP A 102 -8.81 -0.17 0.95
C ASP A 102 -7.30 0.05 1.04
N ILE A 103 -6.69 -0.34 2.18
CA ILE A 103 -5.23 -0.31 2.37
C ILE A 103 -4.76 -1.42 3.32
N PHE A 104 -3.50 -1.84 3.12
CA PHE A 104 -2.77 -2.75 3.98
C PHE A 104 -1.51 -2.07 4.52
N VAL A 105 -1.31 -2.08 5.84
CA VAL A 105 -0.16 -1.45 6.51
C VAL A 105 0.48 -2.43 7.46
N SER A 106 1.68 -2.90 7.11
CA SER A 106 2.52 -3.76 7.94
C SER A 106 3.50 -2.94 8.77
N ILE A 107 3.64 -3.29 10.04
CA ILE A 107 4.45 -2.56 11.04
C ILE A 107 5.60 -3.43 11.50
N HIS A 108 6.82 -2.91 11.34
CA HIS A 108 8.09 -3.57 11.64
C HIS A 108 9.08 -2.66 12.37
N CYS A 109 10.17 -3.24 12.85
CA CYS A 109 11.31 -2.54 13.41
C CYS A 109 12.61 -3.13 12.84
N ASP A 110 13.41 -2.30 12.21
CA ASP A 110 14.67 -2.70 11.57
C ASP A 110 15.77 -3.04 12.58
N ALA A 111 16.74 -3.81 12.15
CA ALA A 111 17.96 -4.09 12.89
C ALA A 111 19.17 -4.14 11.96
N PHE A 112 20.31 -3.63 12.42
CA PHE A 112 21.54 -3.67 11.66
C PHE A 112 22.75 -3.84 12.56
N THR A 113 23.84 -4.37 12.03
CA THR A 113 25.08 -4.64 12.78
C THR A 113 25.83 -3.37 13.22
N ASN A 114 25.64 -2.25 12.52
CA ASN A 114 26.18 -0.96 12.91
C ASN A 114 25.12 -0.11 13.65
N GLN A 115 25.47 1.12 14.02
CA GLN A 115 24.55 2.04 14.69
C GLN A 115 23.63 2.78 13.71
N ALA A 116 23.08 2.07 12.69
CA ALA A 116 22.04 2.61 11.82
C ALA A 116 20.85 3.10 12.63
N TYR A 117 20.18 4.15 12.17
CA TYR A 117 19.00 4.74 12.81
C TYR A 117 18.12 5.45 11.78
N GLY A 118 16.90 5.73 12.18
CA GLY A 118 15.90 6.44 11.38
C GLY A 118 14.76 5.55 10.96
N VAL A 119 13.72 6.16 10.41
CA VAL A 119 12.48 5.50 9.95
C VAL A 119 12.48 5.38 8.45
N GLY A 120 11.90 4.31 7.93
CA GLY A 120 11.73 4.07 6.50
C GLY A 120 10.39 3.43 6.20
N THR A 121 9.80 3.77 5.08
CA THR A 121 8.58 3.11 4.62
C THR A 121 8.85 2.45 3.28
N PHE A 122 8.39 1.22 3.14
CA PHE A 122 8.62 0.43 1.94
C PHE A 122 7.32 0.17 1.19
N VAL A 123 7.45 0.13 -0.13
CA VAL A 123 6.45 -0.38 -1.06
C VAL A 123 6.99 -1.62 -1.76
N MET A 124 6.12 -2.41 -2.36
CA MET A 124 6.52 -3.54 -3.17
C MET A 124 7.29 -3.08 -4.40
N GLY A 125 8.40 -3.75 -4.71
CA GLY A 125 9.17 -3.44 -5.90
C GLY A 125 10.61 -3.94 -5.81
N VAL A 126 11.36 -3.84 -6.90
CA VAL A 126 12.80 -4.15 -6.95
C VAL A 126 13.59 -2.86 -6.94
N ASP A 127 14.42 -2.67 -5.93
CA ASP A 127 15.43 -1.62 -5.94
C ASP A 127 16.55 -1.99 -6.91
N LYS A 128 16.75 -1.18 -7.95
CA LYS A 128 17.81 -1.38 -8.96
C LYS A 128 19.22 -1.41 -8.35
N SER A 129 19.42 -0.81 -7.18
CA SER A 129 20.70 -0.81 -6.47
C SER A 129 20.94 -2.07 -5.62
N GLY A 130 19.92 -2.89 -5.39
CA GLY A 130 19.97 -4.06 -4.51
C GLY A 130 20.15 -3.76 -3.02
N LYS A 131 20.22 -2.48 -2.63
CA LYS A 131 20.52 -2.07 -1.23
C LYS A 131 19.44 -2.49 -0.25
N ASN A 132 18.17 -2.53 -0.70
CA ASN A 132 17.02 -2.87 0.16
C ASN A 132 16.71 -4.37 0.16
N LEU A 133 17.41 -5.14 -0.68
CA LEU A 133 17.16 -6.57 -0.83
C LEU A 133 17.43 -7.34 0.49
N ASN A 134 18.47 -6.94 1.23
CA ASN A 134 18.80 -7.60 2.49
C ASN A 134 17.73 -7.42 3.57
N THR A 135 17.06 -6.25 3.61
CA THR A 135 15.91 -6.04 4.51
C THR A 135 14.77 -6.97 4.13
N ALA A 136 14.35 -6.97 2.86
CA ALA A 136 13.27 -7.85 2.41
C ALA A 136 13.60 -9.34 2.57
N LYS A 137 14.84 -9.76 2.30
CA LYS A 137 15.29 -11.13 2.52
C LYS A 137 15.09 -11.55 3.97
N LYS A 138 15.52 -10.72 4.91
CA LYS A 138 15.43 -10.98 6.34
C LYS A 138 13.97 -11.11 6.79
N GLU A 139 13.09 -10.22 6.35
CA GLU A 139 11.66 -10.29 6.65
C GLU A 139 10.98 -11.50 5.97
N ASN A 140 11.44 -11.91 4.80
CA ASN A 140 10.92 -13.09 4.13
C ASN A 140 11.45 -14.42 4.72
N GLU A 141 12.56 -14.41 5.46
CA GLU A 141 13.14 -15.64 6.07
C GLU A 141 12.22 -16.30 7.10
N VAL A 142 11.21 -15.59 7.62
CA VAL A 142 10.18 -16.18 8.51
C VAL A 142 9.45 -17.35 7.85
N ILE A 143 9.39 -17.40 6.53
CA ILE A 143 8.85 -18.53 5.75
C ILE A 143 9.44 -19.87 6.21
N PHE A 144 10.72 -19.94 6.54
CA PHE A 144 11.38 -21.16 6.99
C PHE A 144 10.95 -21.62 8.40
N LEU A 145 10.23 -20.80 9.14
CA LEU A 145 9.63 -21.18 10.43
C LEU A 145 8.23 -21.77 10.27
N GLU A 146 7.65 -21.69 9.08
CA GLU A 146 6.28 -22.14 8.81
C GLU A 146 6.23 -23.60 8.42
N ASP A 147 5.13 -24.28 8.79
CA ASP A 147 4.93 -25.67 8.43
C ASP A 147 4.61 -25.81 6.93
N ASN A 148 5.21 -26.80 6.26
CA ASN A 148 5.00 -27.09 4.82
C ASN A 148 5.29 -25.87 3.90
N TYR A 149 6.27 -25.04 4.25
CA TYR A 149 6.60 -23.83 3.51
C TYR A 149 6.94 -24.09 2.04
N GLU A 150 7.62 -25.20 1.72
CA GLU A 150 8.01 -25.54 0.34
C GLU A 150 6.81 -25.64 -0.60
N GLU A 151 5.73 -26.29 -0.14
CA GLU A 151 4.49 -26.43 -0.90
C GLU A 151 3.71 -25.10 -0.97
N ARG A 152 3.60 -24.41 0.17
CA ARG A 152 2.81 -23.19 0.29
C ARG A 152 3.36 -22.00 -0.50
N TYR A 153 4.66 -21.93 -0.60
CA TYR A 153 5.35 -20.85 -1.32
C TYR A 153 5.81 -21.26 -2.73
N ALA A 154 5.36 -22.44 -3.22
CA ALA A 154 5.63 -22.92 -4.58
C ALA A 154 7.12 -22.85 -4.98
N GLY A 155 8.01 -23.18 -4.06
CA GLY A 155 9.46 -23.15 -4.26
C GLY A 155 10.08 -21.76 -4.22
N PHE A 156 9.35 -20.75 -3.75
CA PHE A 156 9.93 -19.43 -3.49
C PHE A 156 11.07 -19.56 -2.46
N ASP A 157 12.21 -19.02 -2.81
CA ASP A 157 13.38 -18.94 -1.94
C ASP A 157 13.81 -17.48 -1.80
N PRO A 158 13.70 -16.88 -0.60
CA PRO A 158 14.10 -15.49 -0.37
C PRO A 158 15.59 -15.24 -0.64
N ASN A 159 16.41 -16.31 -0.76
CA ASN A 159 17.81 -16.22 -1.07
C ASN A 159 18.10 -16.17 -2.58
N ARG A 160 17.09 -16.42 -3.43
CA ARG A 160 17.24 -16.43 -4.90
C ARG A 160 16.71 -15.13 -5.52
N PRO A 161 17.53 -14.37 -6.23
CA PRO A 161 17.11 -13.14 -6.90
C PRO A 161 15.94 -13.36 -7.88
N GLU A 162 15.89 -14.50 -8.56
CA GLU A 162 14.84 -14.85 -9.52
C GLU A 162 13.46 -14.98 -8.84
N SER A 163 13.43 -15.57 -7.63
CA SER A 163 12.22 -15.68 -6.84
C SER A 163 11.67 -14.30 -6.45
N LEU A 164 12.57 -13.36 -6.10
CA LEU A 164 12.20 -12.03 -5.68
C LEU A 164 11.66 -11.16 -6.83
N ILE A 165 12.19 -11.34 -8.05
CA ILE A 165 11.70 -10.63 -9.25
C ILE A 165 10.26 -11.03 -9.56
N GLY A 166 9.91 -12.32 -9.41
CA GLY A 166 8.56 -12.81 -9.65
C GLY A 166 7.49 -12.15 -8.79
N LEU A 167 7.85 -11.77 -7.56
CA LEU A 167 6.91 -11.13 -6.63
C LEU A 167 6.45 -9.73 -7.06
N THR A 168 7.26 -9.01 -7.82
CA THR A 168 7.00 -7.58 -8.10
C THR A 168 5.96 -7.35 -9.18
N LEU A 169 5.76 -8.33 -10.07
CA LEU A 169 4.88 -8.18 -11.23
C LEU A 169 3.38 -8.05 -10.87
N MET A 170 2.98 -8.52 -9.70
CA MET A 170 1.56 -8.51 -9.30
C MET A 170 1.11 -7.20 -8.61
N GLN A 171 2.04 -6.38 -8.16
CA GLN A 171 1.75 -5.15 -7.38
C GLN A 171 1.82 -3.87 -8.22
N GLU A 172 2.09 -3.97 -9.51
CA GLU A 172 2.29 -2.82 -10.40
C GLU A 172 1.03 -1.90 -10.45
N GLU A 173 -0.17 -2.50 -10.34
CA GLU A 173 -1.45 -1.78 -10.36
C GLU A 173 -1.64 -0.82 -9.17
N TYR A 174 -1.11 -1.18 -7.99
CA TYR A 174 -1.29 -0.40 -6.74
C TYR A 174 -0.06 0.40 -6.33
N LEU A 175 1.00 0.38 -7.13
CA LEU A 175 2.30 0.94 -6.77
C LEU A 175 2.24 2.45 -6.50
N ASP A 176 1.63 3.23 -7.37
CA ASP A 176 1.54 4.69 -7.22
C ASP A 176 0.76 5.08 -5.97
N GLN A 177 -0.33 4.39 -5.68
CA GLN A 177 -1.15 4.61 -4.49
C GLN A 177 -0.38 4.18 -3.22
N SER A 178 0.38 3.09 -3.30
CA SER A 178 1.26 2.64 -2.22
C SER A 178 2.37 3.66 -1.92
N ILE A 179 2.99 4.24 -2.96
CA ILE A 179 4.00 5.31 -2.82
C ILE A 179 3.39 6.54 -2.14
N ASN A 180 2.17 6.93 -2.53
CA ASN A 180 1.46 8.07 -1.91
C ASN A 180 1.19 7.80 -0.42
N LEU A 181 0.63 6.64 -0.08
CA LEU A 181 0.39 6.24 1.31
C LEU A 181 1.70 6.21 2.12
N ALA A 182 2.74 5.59 1.56
CA ALA A 182 4.07 5.52 2.19
C ALA A 182 4.66 6.91 2.42
N GLY A 183 4.56 7.82 1.45
CA GLY A 183 5.05 9.19 1.54
C GLY A 183 4.35 9.99 2.64
N LEU A 184 3.04 9.83 2.80
CA LEU A 184 2.27 10.48 3.85
C LEU A 184 2.64 9.95 5.24
N ILE A 185 2.79 8.64 5.40
CA ILE A 185 3.24 8.04 6.67
C ILE A 185 4.67 8.48 7.00
N GLN A 186 5.60 8.34 6.05
CA GLN A 186 7.00 8.71 6.20
C GLN A 186 7.16 10.17 6.62
N SER A 187 6.51 11.09 5.90
CA SER A 187 6.62 12.52 6.18
C SER A 187 6.03 12.91 7.53
N ASN A 188 4.92 12.29 7.96
CA ASN A 188 4.37 12.52 9.29
C ASN A 188 5.34 12.13 10.40
N ILE A 189 5.96 10.95 10.30
CA ILE A 189 6.94 10.50 11.31
C ILE A 189 8.18 11.41 11.31
N VAL A 190 8.76 11.67 10.15
CA VAL A 190 9.97 12.47 10.01
C VAL A 190 9.77 13.90 10.52
N ASN A 191 8.73 14.58 10.03
CA ASN A 191 8.52 16.00 10.29
C ASN A 191 8.08 16.27 11.74
N ASN A 192 7.19 15.43 12.30
CA ASN A 192 6.62 15.65 13.62
C ASN A 192 7.49 15.10 14.74
N LEU A 193 8.19 13.99 14.53
CA LEU A 193 9.05 13.37 15.55
C LEU A 193 10.54 13.65 15.34
N LYS A 194 10.90 14.42 14.30
CA LYS A 194 12.30 14.75 13.96
C LYS A 194 13.19 13.52 13.84
N ARG A 195 12.60 12.42 13.32
CA ARG A 195 13.35 11.19 13.08
C ARG A 195 14.20 11.34 11.81
N LYS A 196 15.35 10.62 11.76
CA LYS A 196 16.13 10.58 10.54
C LYS A 196 15.30 9.95 9.43
N ASP A 197 15.19 10.67 8.32
CA ASP A 197 14.52 10.19 7.13
C ASP A 197 15.40 9.18 6.38
N ARG A 198 14.85 7.96 6.18
CA ARG A 198 15.42 6.93 5.31
C ARG A 198 14.65 6.77 4.02
N SER A 199 13.72 7.67 3.75
CA SER A 199 12.85 7.79 2.58
C SER A 199 11.87 6.63 2.37
N VAL A 200 10.97 6.82 1.40
CA VAL A 200 10.19 5.73 0.81
C VAL A 200 11.10 4.94 -0.11
N ARG A 201 11.06 3.62 0.00
CA ARG A 201 11.94 2.69 -0.72
C ARG A 201 11.14 1.51 -1.26
N SER A 202 11.70 0.82 -2.23
CA SER A 202 11.12 -0.40 -2.78
C SER A 202 11.94 -1.62 -2.36
N ALA A 203 11.24 -2.71 -2.00
CA ALA A 203 11.85 -4.01 -1.79
C ALA A 203 10.82 -5.14 -1.98
N PRO A 204 11.25 -6.37 -2.33
CA PRO A 204 10.37 -7.48 -2.64
C PRO A 204 9.92 -8.20 -1.36
N PHE A 205 9.07 -7.56 -0.56
CA PHE A 205 8.49 -8.16 0.64
C PHE A 205 7.34 -9.11 0.29
N TRP A 206 7.41 -10.35 0.76
CA TRP A 206 6.34 -11.31 0.55
C TRP A 206 5.00 -10.84 1.13
N VAL A 207 5.03 -10.23 2.29
CA VAL A 207 3.82 -9.76 2.98
C VAL A 207 3.01 -8.75 2.15
N LEU A 208 3.67 -7.99 1.28
CA LEU A 208 3.02 -7.03 0.39
C LEU A 208 2.59 -7.65 -0.94
N HIS A 209 3.19 -8.79 -1.33
CA HIS A 209 3.01 -9.40 -2.64
C HIS A 209 1.57 -9.82 -2.93
N SER A 210 0.89 -10.44 -1.97
CA SER A 210 -0.41 -11.07 -2.15
C SER A 210 -1.60 -10.18 -1.77
N SER A 211 -1.37 -8.90 -1.50
CA SER A 211 -2.42 -7.92 -1.23
C SER A 211 -2.91 -7.25 -2.52
N TYR A 212 -4.23 -7.13 -2.70
CA TYR A 212 -4.85 -6.55 -3.91
C TYR A 212 -5.37 -5.13 -3.62
N MET A 213 -4.55 -4.35 -2.92
CA MET A 213 -4.80 -2.95 -2.55
C MET A 213 -3.47 -2.22 -2.33
N PRO A 214 -3.47 -0.88 -2.21
CA PRO A 214 -2.30 -0.12 -1.79
C PRO A 214 -1.73 -0.65 -0.49
N SER A 215 -0.44 -1.01 -0.48
CA SER A 215 0.21 -1.75 0.59
C SER A 215 1.59 -1.20 0.92
N VAL A 216 1.87 -1.06 2.21
CA VAL A 216 3.14 -0.53 2.70
C VAL A 216 3.66 -1.31 3.91
N LEU A 217 4.99 -1.33 4.07
CA LEU A 217 5.67 -1.81 5.27
C LEU A 217 6.42 -0.65 5.91
N VAL A 218 6.16 -0.40 7.19
CA VAL A 218 6.73 0.72 7.95
C VAL A 218 7.74 0.21 8.94
N GLU A 219 9.00 0.63 8.78
CA GLU A 219 10.10 0.41 9.71
C GLU A 219 10.16 1.57 10.71
N LEU A 220 9.75 1.30 11.94
CA LEU A 220 9.61 2.31 13.00
C LEU A 220 10.95 2.86 13.51
N GLY A 221 12.04 2.15 13.24
CA GLY A 221 13.40 2.47 13.66
C GLY A 221 14.21 1.22 13.97
N PHE A 222 15.48 1.40 14.33
CA PHE A 222 16.43 0.31 14.53
C PHE A 222 16.54 -0.10 16.00
N LEU A 223 16.12 -1.33 16.32
CA LEU A 223 16.21 -1.88 17.68
C LEU A 223 17.66 -2.02 18.19
N THR A 224 18.59 -2.30 17.28
CA THR A 224 20.01 -2.48 17.61
C THR A 224 20.75 -1.17 17.87
N ASN A 225 20.19 -0.02 17.52
CA ASN A 225 20.78 1.26 17.83
C ASN A 225 20.63 1.60 19.31
N LYS A 226 21.73 1.95 19.98
CA LYS A 226 21.77 2.21 21.43
C LYS A 226 20.89 3.37 21.91
N LYS A 227 20.60 4.35 21.03
CA LYS A 227 19.75 5.52 21.35
C LYS A 227 18.32 5.33 20.85
N GLU A 228 18.17 4.77 19.66
CA GLU A 228 16.85 4.62 19.02
C GLU A 228 16.06 3.45 19.56
N GLY A 229 16.68 2.28 19.80
CA GLY A 229 16.00 1.10 20.35
C GLY A 229 15.24 1.40 21.64
N PRO A 230 15.86 2.04 22.69
CA PRO A 230 15.13 2.45 23.88
C PRO A 230 13.96 3.39 23.61
N TYR A 231 14.08 4.32 22.64
CA TYR A 231 12.96 5.18 22.27
C TYR A 231 11.80 4.39 21.64
N VAL A 232 12.10 3.57 20.63
CA VAL A 232 11.09 2.76 19.94
C VAL A 232 10.39 1.81 20.91
N ASN A 233 11.11 1.24 21.88
CA ASN A 233 10.55 0.37 22.91
C ASN A 233 9.77 1.13 24.00
N SER A 234 10.01 2.40 24.22
CA SER A 234 9.37 3.16 25.29
C SER A 234 7.86 3.36 25.04
N LYS A 235 7.06 3.41 26.13
CA LYS A 235 5.63 3.75 26.03
C LYS A 235 5.37 5.07 25.30
N LYS A 236 6.25 6.05 25.49
CA LYS A 236 6.19 7.34 24.80
C LYS A 236 6.45 7.17 23.31
N GLY A 237 7.55 6.53 22.92
CA GLY A 237 7.93 6.35 21.53
C GLY A 237 6.90 5.55 20.75
N ARG A 238 6.40 4.43 21.30
CA ARG A 238 5.32 3.63 20.68
C ARG A 238 4.09 4.46 20.40
N ARG A 239 3.63 5.27 21.36
CA ARG A 239 2.46 6.14 21.18
C ARG A 239 2.70 7.24 20.15
N GLU A 240 3.86 7.88 20.19
CA GLU A 240 4.22 8.92 19.22
C GLU A 240 4.27 8.35 17.80
N LEU A 241 4.95 7.23 17.60
CA LEU A 241 5.03 6.55 16.31
C LEU A 241 3.65 6.10 15.81
N ALA A 242 2.85 5.46 16.67
CA ALA A 242 1.48 5.05 16.34
C ALA A 242 0.62 6.25 15.90
N THR A 243 0.73 7.38 16.60
CA THR A 243 -0.01 8.60 16.25
C THR A 243 0.37 9.10 14.85
N GLN A 244 1.66 9.12 14.50
CA GLN A 244 2.08 9.64 13.20
C GLN A 244 1.73 8.69 12.05
N VAL A 245 1.81 7.38 12.25
CA VAL A 245 1.32 6.40 11.27
C VAL A 245 -0.18 6.58 11.03
N ALA A 246 -0.98 6.66 12.12
CA ALA A 246 -2.42 6.89 12.01
C ALA A 246 -2.73 8.22 11.28
N ASN A 247 -2.01 9.31 11.58
CA ASN A 247 -2.18 10.59 10.89
C ASN A 247 -1.89 10.47 9.38
N GLY A 248 -0.84 9.74 8.98
CA GLY A 248 -0.53 9.48 7.57
C GLY A 248 -1.67 8.75 6.86
N ILE A 249 -2.23 7.72 7.50
CA ILE A 249 -3.41 6.97 6.99
C ILE A 249 -4.63 7.88 6.85
N LEU A 250 -4.90 8.72 7.85
CA LEU A 250 -6.03 9.66 7.81
C LEU A 250 -5.89 10.71 6.71
N MET A 251 -4.67 11.20 6.48
CA MET A 251 -4.37 12.10 5.36
C MET A 251 -4.59 11.41 4.03
N TYR A 252 -4.16 10.17 3.88
CA TYR A 252 -4.38 9.37 2.67
C TYR A 252 -5.87 9.21 2.39
N LYS A 253 -6.67 8.76 3.38
CA LYS A 253 -8.14 8.66 3.25
C LYS A 253 -8.77 9.99 2.83
N LYS A 254 -8.34 11.10 3.43
CA LYS A 254 -8.84 12.43 3.09
C LYS A 254 -8.52 12.80 1.64
N ASN A 255 -7.31 12.53 1.18
CA ASN A 255 -6.89 12.84 -0.19
C ASN A 255 -7.69 12.05 -1.23
N ILE A 256 -7.96 10.77 -0.98
CA ILE A 256 -8.85 9.97 -1.83
C ILE A 256 -10.24 10.57 -1.89
N ALA A 257 -10.84 10.91 -0.75
CA ALA A 257 -12.19 11.47 -0.68
C ALA A 257 -12.31 12.83 -1.42
N LEU A 258 -11.22 13.59 -1.50
CA LEU A 258 -11.16 14.86 -2.24
C LEU A 258 -10.79 14.69 -3.72
N GLY A 259 -10.54 13.48 -4.20
CA GLY A 259 -10.02 13.22 -5.54
C GLY A 259 -8.59 13.74 -5.76
N THR A 260 -7.88 14.07 -4.68
CA THR A 260 -6.52 14.63 -4.72
C THR A 260 -5.44 13.57 -4.51
N SER A 261 -5.78 12.31 -4.61
CA SER A 261 -4.85 11.18 -4.43
C SER A 261 -3.65 11.18 -5.41
N ASN A 262 -3.72 11.98 -6.47
CA ASN A 262 -2.61 12.23 -7.40
C ASN A 262 -1.88 13.57 -7.17
N ALA A 263 -2.16 14.28 -6.09
CA ALA A 263 -1.67 15.66 -5.87
C ALA A 263 -0.19 15.75 -5.42
N GLN A 264 0.60 14.71 -5.56
CA GLN A 264 2.07 14.80 -5.46
C GLN A 264 2.78 14.56 -6.80
N ASN A 265 2.06 14.35 -7.88
CA ASN A 265 2.63 14.72 -9.17
C ASN A 265 2.69 16.25 -9.21
N PRO A 266 3.85 16.84 -9.48
CA PRO A 266 3.92 18.27 -9.70
C PRO A 266 2.80 18.63 -10.67
N VAL A 267 2.05 19.68 -10.38
CA VAL A 267 1.13 20.25 -11.36
C VAL A 267 1.97 20.51 -12.58
N ILE A 268 1.90 19.62 -13.56
CA ILE A 268 2.55 19.81 -14.84
C ILE A 268 1.86 21.03 -15.41
N THR A 269 2.57 22.14 -15.45
CA THR A 269 2.06 23.37 -16.01
C THR A 269 1.82 23.19 -17.49
N GLN A 270 0.91 23.94 -18.09
CA GLN A 270 0.67 23.86 -19.54
C GLN A 270 1.98 24.08 -20.31
N ASP A 271 2.87 24.92 -19.82
CA ASP A 271 4.20 25.17 -20.40
C ASP A 271 5.09 23.93 -20.37
N GLU A 272 5.03 23.09 -19.31
CA GLU A 272 5.78 21.83 -19.23
C GLU A 272 5.19 20.75 -20.15
N VAL A 273 3.86 20.73 -20.32
CA VAL A 273 3.18 19.87 -21.30
C VAL A 273 3.58 20.29 -22.71
N ASP A 274 3.56 21.57 -23.03
CA ASP A 274 3.92 22.11 -24.34
C ASP A 274 5.41 21.89 -24.64
N ALA A 275 6.29 22.02 -23.63
CA ALA A 275 7.70 21.68 -23.73
C ALA A 275 7.92 20.18 -23.98
N ALA A 276 7.19 19.31 -23.28
CA ALA A 276 7.26 17.86 -23.47
C ALA A 276 6.73 17.45 -24.85
N ILE A 277 5.63 18.05 -25.31
CA ILE A 277 5.08 17.84 -26.66
C ILE A 277 6.11 18.29 -27.72
N LYS A 278 6.76 19.45 -27.53
CA LYS A 278 7.78 19.95 -28.43
C LYS A 278 8.99 19.00 -28.50
N ILE A 279 9.45 18.48 -27.36
CA ILE A 279 10.54 17.48 -27.30
C ILE A 279 10.13 16.16 -27.96
N SER A 280 8.87 15.74 -27.80
CA SER A 280 8.36 14.51 -28.45
C SER A 280 8.20 14.65 -29.97
N GLN A 281 7.91 15.88 -30.45
CA GLN A 281 7.85 16.18 -31.87
C GLN A 281 9.23 16.28 -32.53
N GLU A 282 10.29 16.56 -31.76
CA GLU A 282 11.67 16.62 -32.27
C GLU A 282 12.38 15.25 -32.35
N LYS A 283 11.80 14.19 -31.75
CA LYS A 283 12.31 12.82 -31.79
C LYS A 283 11.26 11.83 -32.29
N ILE A 284 10.88 11.96 -33.54
CA ILE A 284 10.15 10.89 -34.24
C ILE A 284 11.18 9.81 -34.58
N TYR A 285 11.08 8.65 -33.92
CA TYR A 285 11.83 7.47 -34.29
C TYR A 285 10.99 6.71 -35.32
N ASP A 286 11.23 6.90 -36.61
CA ASP A 286 10.47 6.31 -37.70
C ASP A 286 10.47 4.77 -37.71
N ASP A 287 11.36 4.14 -36.94
CA ASP A 287 11.51 2.70 -36.81
C ASP A 287 11.01 2.09 -35.51
N VAL A 288 10.38 2.89 -34.63
CA VAL A 288 9.90 2.39 -33.32
C VAL A 288 8.38 2.20 -33.33
N THR A 289 7.96 0.95 -33.17
CA THR A 289 6.54 0.59 -33.05
C THR A 289 6.21 0.23 -31.60
N PHE A 290 5.26 0.93 -30.99
CA PHE A 290 4.74 0.62 -29.66
C PHE A 290 3.59 -0.38 -29.77
N LYS A 291 3.63 -1.43 -28.95
CA LYS A 291 2.58 -2.45 -28.85
C LYS A 291 2.31 -2.78 -27.38
N VAL A 292 1.05 -2.96 -27.02
CA VAL A 292 0.68 -3.42 -25.67
C VAL A 292 0.74 -4.95 -25.63
N GLN A 293 1.65 -5.54 -24.85
CA GLN A 293 1.71 -6.99 -24.67
C GLN A 293 0.61 -7.43 -23.69
N LEU A 294 -0.31 -8.26 -24.17
CA LEU A 294 -1.44 -8.79 -23.39
C LEU A 294 -1.10 -10.09 -22.66
N ALA A 295 -0.29 -10.94 -23.28
CA ALA A 295 0.06 -12.25 -22.74
C ALA A 295 1.33 -12.81 -23.42
N ALA A 296 1.97 -13.76 -22.73
CA ALA A 296 3.01 -14.62 -23.29
C ALA A 296 2.83 -16.05 -22.76
N GLY A 297 3.17 -17.06 -23.58
CA GLY A 297 3.08 -18.45 -23.17
C GLY A 297 3.63 -19.41 -24.21
N SER A 298 3.95 -20.65 -23.80
CA SER A 298 4.48 -21.69 -24.69
C SER A 298 3.40 -22.31 -25.59
N LYS A 299 2.12 -22.25 -25.18
CA LYS A 299 0.99 -22.73 -25.99
C LYS A 299 0.52 -21.67 -26.95
N LYS A 300 0.31 -22.08 -28.21
CA LYS A 300 -0.28 -21.25 -29.27
C LYS A 300 -1.79 -21.09 -29.00
N ILE A 301 -2.26 -19.90 -28.64
CA ILE A 301 -3.67 -19.56 -28.45
C ILE A 301 -4.21 -18.85 -29.69
N ALA A 302 -5.45 -19.11 -30.09
CA ALA A 302 -6.08 -18.38 -31.19
C ALA A 302 -6.34 -16.92 -30.79
N THR A 303 -6.06 -15.97 -31.68
CA THR A 303 -6.25 -14.52 -31.45
C THR A 303 -7.70 -14.06 -31.55
N LYS A 304 -8.64 -14.93 -31.15
CA LYS A 304 -10.08 -14.66 -31.13
C LYS A 304 -10.45 -13.85 -29.90
N ALA A 305 -11.41 -12.94 -30.03
CA ALA A 305 -11.84 -12.03 -28.96
C ALA A 305 -12.19 -12.73 -27.64
N TYR A 306 -12.77 -13.94 -27.70
CA TYR A 306 -13.13 -14.71 -26.49
C TYR A 306 -11.91 -15.16 -25.65
N ASN A 307 -10.72 -15.27 -26.25
CA ASN A 307 -9.49 -15.59 -25.51
C ASN A 307 -8.84 -14.35 -24.87
N PHE A 308 -9.30 -13.15 -25.20
CA PHE A 308 -8.71 -11.88 -24.79
C PHE A 308 -9.77 -10.89 -24.27
N LYS A 309 -10.70 -11.37 -23.43
CA LYS A 309 -11.75 -10.56 -22.77
C LYS A 309 -12.53 -9.64 -23.74
N GLY A 310 -12.80 -10.12 -24.95
CA GLY A 310 -13.54 -9.36 -25.95
C GLY A 310 -12.70 -8.45 -26.85
N LEU A 311 -11.39 -8.31 -26.62
CA LEU A 311 -10.51 -7.51 -27.46
C LEU A 311 -10.43 -8.09 -28.87
N LYS A 312 -10.70 -7.25 -29.86
CA LYS A 312 -10.55 -7.57 -31.29
C LYS A 312 -9.15 -7.14 -31.75
N ASN A 313 -8.68 -7.70 -32.87
CA ASN A 313 -7.39 -7.31 -33.50
C ASN A 313 -6.14 -7.57 -32.63
N VAL A 314 -6.16 -8.66 -31.87
CA VAL A 314 -4.96 -9.13 -31.16
C VAL A 314 -3.98 -9.75 -32.15
N ALA A 315 -2.75 -9.25 -32.17
CA ALA A 315 -1.64 -9.82 -32.94
C ALA A 315 -0.91 -10.88 -32.10
N ARG A 316 -0.28 -11.85 -32.78
CA ARG A 316 0.55 -12.86 -32.14
C ARG A 316 1.89 -12.95 -32.87
N GLU A 317 2.96 -12.91 -32.10
CA GLU A 317 4.33 -13.07 -32.55
C GLU A 317 5.01 -14.25 -31.86
N LYS A 318 5.94 -14.93 -32.53
CA LYS A 318 6.71 -16.04 -31.95
C LYS A 318 8.11 -15.56 -31.60
N PHE A 319 8.50 -15.72 -30.33
CA PHE A 319 9.82 -15.41 -29.80
C PHE A 319 10.45 -16.67 -29.22
N GLY A 320 11.33 -17.30 -29.95
CA GLY A 320 11.91 -18.58 -29.52
C GLY A 320 10.83 -19.64 -29.29
N THR A 321 10.70 -20.12 -28.04
CA THR A 321 9.70 -21.11 -27.61
C THR A 321 8.38 -20.49 -27.17
N LEU A 322 8.28 -19.16 -27.08
CA LEU A 322 7.11 -18.45 -26.58
C LEU A 322 6.31 -17.80 -27.71
N TYR A 323 5.00 -17.73 -27.50
CA TYR A 323 4.07 -16.88 -28.26
C TYR A 323 3.73 -15.66 -27.41
N LYS A 324 3.92 -14.45 -27.97
CA LYS A 324 3.52 -13.19 -27.36
C LYS A 324 2.30 -12.63 -28.11
N TYR A 325 1.37 -12.06 -27.35
CA TYR A 325 0.11 -11.51 -27.85
C TYR A 325 0.09 -10.02 -27.60
N PHE A 326 -0.24 -9.23 -28.61
CA PHE A 326 -0.18 -7.78 -28.56
C PHE A 326 -1.50 -7.17 -29.00
N TYR A 327 -1.84 -6.02 -28.45
CA TYR A 327 -2.96 -5.20 -28.86
C TYR A 327 -2.49 -3.80 -29.22
N GLY A 328 -3.04 -3.27 -30.33
CA GLY A 328 -2.63 -1.99 -30.85
C GLY A 328 -1.19 -2.01 -31.40
N SER A 329 -0.93 -1.17 -32.34
CA SER A 329 0.41 -0.74 -32.75
C SER A 329 0.31 0.70 -33.24
N THR A 330 1.22 1.54 -32.79
CA THR A 330 1.42 2.89 -33.30
C THR A 330 2.85 2.98 -33.80
N SER A 331 3.03 3.50 -34.98
CA SER A 331 4.32 3.96 -35.52
C SER A 331 4.43 5.44 -35.32
#